data_43a8afa5ea4be46cac56487b1b42ffc5
#
_entry.id   43a8afa5ea4be46cac56487b1b42ffc5
#
_cell.length_a   1.000
_cell.length_b   1.000
_cell.length_c   1.000
_cell.angle_alpha   90.00
_cell.angle_beta   90.00
_cell.angle_gamma   90.00
#
_symmetry.space_group_name_H-M   'P 1'
#
loop_
_entity.id
_entity.type
_entity.pdbx_description
1 polymer ?
#
loop_
_entity_poly.entity_id
_entity_poly.type
_entity_poly.pdbx_seq_one_letter_code
_entity_poly.pdbx_strand_id
1 'polypeptide(L)'
;MNEETNEPAREEGAAPSSGSQTTPQQASVAAGLCQQIYGELNKVFFGQDQVVSQVLASLLAGGHVLLEGKPGLGKTHLVLALANTFGGNFGRIQFTPDLMPTDVTGFTLFDMKSQTFQMRHGPVFTNLLLADEINRAPAKTQAALLEVMQEQQVTIDGQSLKLEPPFMTLATQNPIEQEGTYPLPEAQLDRFVMKVIIDYPDQASEEEVVGQVTQKASAKGLNAHAVQQVCQPNDILAAQKECAEISAVPEVVRYAVNICRATRDSQGISLGAGTRGAISLIQIGKAYALMSGRSFVTPDDIKSASLPVLRHRVQLAPELAISGQNIDDAVAGIVNSVEAPRV
;
A
#
# COMPACT_ATOMS: atom_id res chain seq x y z
N MET A 1 -19.15 -83.60 -29.26
CA MET A 1 -19.64 -82.42 -29.98
C MET A 1 -20.69 -81.82 -29.09
N ASN A 2 -20.30 -81.05 -28.10
CA ASN A 2 -21.15 -80.27 -27.19
C ASN A 2 -20.63 -78.84 -27.19
N GLU A 3 -21.44 -77.96 -27.68
CA GLU A 3 -21.25 -76.49 -27.57
C GLU A 3 -21.74 -76.06 -26.19
N GLU A 4 -20.85 -75.60 -25.35
CA GLU A 4 -21.18 -74.85 -24.11
C GLU A 4 -21.27 -73.34 -24.40
N THR A 5 -22.47 -72.90 -24.31
CA THR A 5 -22.79 -71.48 -24.35
C THR A 5 -22.44 -70.80 -23.01
N ASN A 6 -21.52 -69.83 -23.05
CA ASN A 6 -21.09 -69.07 -21.89
C ASN A 6 -21.90 -67.73 -21.89
N GLU A 7 -22.77 -67.55 -20.91
CA GLU A 7 -23.47 -66.31 -20.62
C GLU A 7 -22.55 -65.34 -19.82
N PRO A 8 -22.46 -64.05 -20.10
CA PRO A 8 -21.68 -63.13 -19.28
C PRO A 8 -22.51 -62.61 -18.10
N ALA A 9 -21.85 -62.63 -16.94
CA ALA A 9 -22.37 -62.10 -15.68
C ALA A 9 -22.63 -60.57 -15.75
N ARG A 10 -23.73 -60.15 -15.17
CA ARG A 10 -24.08 -58.74 -14.97
C ARG A 10 -23.24 -58.12 -13.84
N GLU A 11 -22.46 -57.10 -14.16
CA GLU A 11 -21.84 -56.25 -13.16
C GLU A 11 -22.87 -55.31 -12.57
N GLU A 12 -23.04 -55.39 -11.25
CA GLU A 12 -23.81 -54.45 -10.45
C GLU A 12 -23.11 -53.06 -10.39
N GLY A 13 -23.85 -52.05 -10.79
CA GLY A 13 -23.35 -50.68 -10.79
C GLY A 13 -23.05 -50.15 -9.38
N ALA A 14 -21.83 -49.78 -9.15
CA ALA A 14 -21.41 -49.00 -8.00
C ALA A 14 -21.83 -47.52 -8.20
N ALA A 15 -22.63 -47.00 -7.27
CA ALA A 15 -23.01 -45.57 -7.23
C ALA A 15 -21.78 -44.70 -6.93
N PRO A 16 -21.65 -43.52 -7.57
CA PRO A 16 -20.56 -42.59 -7.23
C PRO A 16 -20.84 -41.91 -5.89
N SER A 17 -19.99 -42.16 -4.91
CA SER A 17 -19.95 -41.42 -3.67
C SER A 17 -19.40 -40.01 -3.90
N SER A 18 -20.30 -39.06 -4.17
CA SER A 18 -19.98 -37.63 -4.15
C SER A 18 -19.98 -37.13 -2.71
N GLY A 19 -18.82 -37.08 -2.14
CA GLY A 19 -18.57 -36.41 -0.86
C GLY A 19 -17.30 -35.58 -1.00
N SER A 20 -17.36 -34.45 -1.72
CA SER A 20 -16.36 -33.42 -1.58
C SER A 20 -16.50 -32.78 -0.20
N GLN A 21 -15.80 -33.34 0.78
CA GLN A 21 -15.58 -32.68 2.05
C GLN A 21 -14.74 -31.44 1.76
N THR A 22 -15.36 -30.28 1.81
CA THR A 22 -14.70 -28.97 1.92
C THR A 22 -13.86 -29.04 3.19
N THR A 23 -12.56 -29.21 3.03
CA THR A 23 -11.59 -29.08 4.12
C THR A 23 -11.77 -27.69 4.73
N PRO A 24 -11.93 -27.54 6.07
CA PRO A 24 -11.99 -26.22 6.68
C PRO A 24 -10.70 -25.52 6.33
N GLN A 25 -10.82 -24.35 5.66
CA GLN A 25 -9.74 -23.49 5.25
C GLN A 25 -8.97 -23.12 6.53
N GLN A 26 -7.75 -23.61 6.71
CA GLN A 26 -6.88 -23.22 7.80
C GLN A 26 -6.78 -21.70 7.73
N ALA A 27 -7.17 -21.01 8.81
CA ALA A 27 -7.05 -19.56 8.88
C ALA A 27 -5.59 -19.20 8.59
N SER A 28 -5.37 -18.37 7.57
CA SER A 28 -4.05 -17.90 7.19
C SER A 28 -3.36 -17.25 8.39
N VAL A 29 -2.13 -17.64 8.67
CA VAL A 29 -1.33 -17.05 9.75
C VAL A 29 -1.16 -15.54 9.50
N ALA A 30 -0.95 -15.15 8.24
CA ALA A 30 -0.84 -13.77 7.84
C ALA A 30 -2.14 -12.98 8.04
N ALA A 31 -3.32 -13.57 7.81
CA ALA A 31 -4.60 -12.92 8.09
C ALA A 31 -4.76 -12.62 9.59
N GLY A 32 -4.41 -13.57 10.46
CA GLY A 32 -4.40 -13.36 11.91
C GLY A 32 -3.43 -12.26 12.34
N LEU A 33 -2.24 -12.23 11.75
CA LEU A 33 -1.25 -11.18 11.97
C LEU A 33 -1.78 -9.81 11.56
N CYS A 34 -2.41 -9.70 10.39
CA CYS A 34 -3.02 -8.45 9.92
C CYS A 34 -4.08 -7.93 10.90
N GLN A 35 -4.91 -8.81 11.46
CA GLN A 35 -5.91 -8.41 12.45
C GLN A 35 -5.27 -7.90 13.76
N GLN A 36 -4.16 -8.50 14.18
CA GLN A 36 -3.43 -8.03 15.37
C GLN A 36 -2.81 -6.65 15.13
N ILE A 37 -2.13 -6.45 14.00
CA ILE A 37 -1.55 -5.14 13.62
C ILE A 37 -2.67 -4.09 13.53
N TYR A 38 -3.77 -4.40 12.85
CA TYR A 38 -4.92 -3.52 12.70
C TYR A 38 -5.51 -3.13 14.07
N GLY A 39 -5.67 -4.10 14.96
CA GLY A 39 -6.16 -3.85 16.33
C GLY A 39 -5.23 -2.97 17.15
N GLU A 40 -3.90 -3.10 17.00
CA GLU A 40 -2.94 -2.22 17.66
C GLU A 40 -2.98 -0.79 17.12
N LEU A 41 -3.05 -0.63 15.79
CA LEU A 41 -3.11 0.69 15.16
C LEU A 41 -4.36 1.46 15.55
N ASN A 42 -5.52 0.79 15.65
CA ASN A 42 -6.78 1.43 16.04
C ASN A 42 -6.80 1.90 17.51
N LYS A 43 -5.85 1.46 18.36
CA LYS A 43 -5.70 2.00 19.72
C LYS A 43 -5.11 3.42 19.74
N VAL A 44 -4.48 3.84 18.66
CA VAL A 44 -3.72 5.11 18.59
C VAL A 44 -4.07 5.97 17.39
N PHE A 45 -4.83 5.44 16.42
CA PHE A 45 -5.26 6.14 15.21
C PHE A 45 -6.75 5.93 15.00
N PHE A 46 -7.55 6.86 15.55
CA PHE A 46 -9.00 6.74 15.72
C PHE A 46 -9.79 7.21 14.50
N GLY A 47 -10.91 6.53 14.18
CA GLY A 47 -11.87 6.95 13.17
C GLY A 47 -11.34 6.94 11.73
N GLN A 48 -10.24 6.24 11.49
CA GLN A 48 -9.55 6.22 10.19
C GLN A 48 -9.31 4.77 9.72
N ASP A 49 -10.27 3.89 9.96
CA ASP A 49 -10.19 2.45 9.67
C ASP A 49 -9.81 2.17 8.22
N GLN A 50 -10.35 2.95 7.28
CA GLN A 50 -10.06 2.80 5.86
C GLN A 50 -8.60 3.15 5.55
N VAL A 51 -8.06 4.21 6.16
CA VAL A 51 -6.66 4.62 6.01
C VAL A 51 -5.73 3.52 6.52
N VAL A 52 -5.99 3.01 7.73
CA VAL A 52 -5.21 1.90 8.33
C VAL A 52 -5.25 0.67 7.43
N SER A 53 -6.43 0.28 6.94
CA SER A 53 -6.60 -0.87 6.04
C SER A 53 -5.82 -0.68 4.73
N GLN A 54 -5.87 0.50 4.10
CA GLN A 54 -5.17 0.81 2.85
C GLN A 54 -3.64 0.80 3.03
N VAL A 55 -3.15 1.38 4.13
CA VAL A 55 -1.71 1.38 4.44
C VAL A 55 -1.21 -0.05 4.72
N LEU A 56 -1.95 -0.83 5.49
CA LEU A 56 -1.61 -2.23 5.76
C LEU A 56 -1.65 -3.09 4.49
N ALA A 57 -2.67 -2.94 3.64
CA ALA A 57 -2.73 -3.62 2.34
C ALA A 57 -1.54 -3.27 1.45
N SER A 58 -1.10 -2.00 1.47
CA SER A 58 0.07 -1.55 0.72
C SER A 58 1.38 -2.16 1.25
N LEU A 59 1.51 -2.30 2.58
CA LEU A 59 2.65 -2.99 3.21
C LEU A 59 2.69 -4.46 2.79
N LEU A 60 1.56 -5.16 2.81
CA LEU A 60 1.46 -6.57 2.39
C LEU A 60 1.72 -6.76 0.89
N ALA A 61 1.34 -5.80 0.07
CA ALA A 61 1.64 -5.79 -1.36
C ALA A 61 3.10 -5.43 -1.68
N GLY A 62 3.92 -5.07 -0.67
CA GLY A 62 5.30 -4.61 -0.86
C GLY A 62 5.39 -3.27 -1.60
N GLY A 63 4.35 -2.42 -1.52
CA GLY A 63 4.25 -1.16 -2.23
C GLY A 63 4.52 0.06 -1.34
N HIS A 64 4.70 1.21 -1.98
CA HIS A 64 4.84 2.51 -1.33
C HIS A 64 3.55 3.31 -1.42
N VAL A 65 3.29 4.18 -0.46
CA VAL A 65 2.04 4.94 -0.35
C VAL A 65 2.29 6.45 -0.45
N LEU A 66 1.43 7.13 -1.19
CA LEU A 66 1.31 8.57 -1.18
C LEU A 66 0.16 8.95 -0.25
N LEU A 67 0.48 9.63 0.86
CA LEU A 67 -0.50 10.14 1.81
C LEU A 67 -0.83 11.59 1.48
N GLU A 68 -2.08 11.88 1.18
CA GLU A 68 -2.54 13.25 0.99
C GLU A 68 -3.51 13.63 2.10
N GLY A 69 -3.32 14.78 2.69
CA GLY A 69 -4.19 15.29 3.75
C GLY A 69 -3.61 16.52 4.41
N LYS A 70 -4.47 17.24 5.11
CA LYS A 70 -4.13 18.48 5.83
C LYS A 70 -3.05 18.21 6.89
N PRO A 71 -2.30 19.25 7.30
CA PRO A 71 -1.37 19.11 8.41
C PRO A 71 -2.11 18.80 9.71
N GLY A 72 -1.42 18.12 10.64
CA GLY A 72 -1.97 17.82 11.98
C GLY A 72 -2.85 16.56 12.08
N LEU A 73 -3.11 15.84 10.99
CA LEU A 73 -3.96 14.64 10.98
C LEU A 73 -3.24 13.33 11.40
N GLY A 74 -2.13 13.41 12.10
CA GLY A 74 -1.48 12.23 12.69
C GLY A 74 -0.68 11.34 11.72
N LYS A 75 -0.31 11.82 10.52
CA LYS A 75 0.46 11.02 9.53
C LYS A 75 1.72 10.41 10.12
N THR A 76 2.54 11.20 10.80
CA THR A 76 3.77 10.73 11.47
C THR A 76 3.45 9.69 12.56
N HIS A 77 2.34 9.91 13.27
CA HIS A 77 1.89 9.02 14.34
C HIS A 77 1.51 7.65 13.80
N LEU A 78 0.77 7.60 12.70
CA LEU A 78 0.39 6.35 12.02
C LEU A 78 1.62 5.54 11.61
N VAL A 79 2.60 6.19 10.95
CA VAL A 79 3.78 5.48 10.42
C VAL A 79 4.67 4.96 11.55
N LEU A 80 4.86 5.75 12.60
CA LEU A 80 5.62 5.33 13.78
C LEU A 80 4.91 4.20 14.53
N ALA A 81 3.59 4.28 14.69
CA ALA A 81 2.81 3.22 15.31
C ALA A 81 2.91 1.92 14.51
N LEU A 82 2.79 1.99 13.18
CA LEU A 82 2.94 0.83 12.30
C LEU A 82 4.33 0.20 12.44
N ALA A 83 5.42 0.98 12.45
CA ALA A 83 6.76 0.47 12.66
C ALA A 83 6.89 -0.28 13.99
N ASN A 84 6.31 0.27 15.05
CA ASN A 84 6.36 -0.33 16.38
C ASN A 84 5.61 -1.68 16.43
N THR A 85 4.55 -1.90 15.63
CA THR A 85 3.81 -3.17 15.65
C THR A 85 4.62 -4.37 15.21
N PHE A 86 5.65 -4.18 14.37
CA PHE A 86 6.53 -5.28 13.93
C PHE A 86 8.01 -5.08 14.31
N GLY A 87 8.30 -4.13 15.22
CA GLY A 87 9.67 -3.85 15.66
C GLY A 87 10.61 -3.37 14.55
N GLY A 88 10.05 -2.78 13.49
CA GLY A 88 10.81 -2.22 12.37
C GLY A 88 11.42 -0.86 12.70
N ASN A 89 12.53 -0.56 12.07
CA ASN A 89 13.15 0.76 12.16
C ASN A 89 12.30 1.81 11.45
N PHE A 90 12.12 2.97 12.09
CA PHE A 90 11.41 4.12 11.54
C PHE A 90 12.38 5.25 11.21
N GLY A 91 12.29 5.79 9.99
CA GLY A 91 12.99 6.98 9.55
C GLY A 91 12.01 8.07 9.13
N ARG A 92 12.40 9.34 9.32
CA ARG A 92 11.65 10.50 8.85
C ARG A 92 12.57 11.47 8.13
N ILE A 93 12.12 11.94 6.98
CA ILE A 93 12.74 13.03 6.24
C ILE A 93 11.67 14.12 6.06
N GLN A 94 11.96 15.35 6.51
CA GLN A 94 11.18 16.52 6.18
C GLN A 94 11.78 17.13 4.91
N PHE A 95 11.02 17.13 3.82
CA PHE A 95 11.47 17.70 2.56
C PHE A 95 11.38 19.22 2.60
N THR A 96 12.48 19.87 2.21
CA THR A 96 12.63 21.33 2.16
C THR A 96 13.30 21.76 0.85
N PRO A 97 13.17 23.01 0.42
CA PRO A 97 13.74 23.47 -0.85
C PRO A 97 15.28 23.35 -0.95
N ASP A 98 15.97 23.30 0.19
CA ASP A 98 17.42 23.18 0.30
C ASP A 98 17.91 21.74 0.51
N LEU A 99 16.99 20.77 0.66
CA LEU A 99 17.35 19.35 0.89
C LEU A 99 18.09 18.76 -0.31
N MET A 100 19.26 18.18 -0.07
CA MET A 100 20.09 17.55 -1.11
C MET A 100 19.82 16.04 -1.23
N PRO A 101 20.07 15.42 -2.39
CA PRO A 101 19.99 13.96 -2.55
C PRO A 101 20.80 13.18 -1.52
N THR A 102 21.98 13.67 -1.16
CA THR A 102 22.87 13.07 -0.16
C THR A 102 22.30 13.10 1.26
N ASP A 103 21.41 14.04 1.58
CA ASP A 103 20.72 14.07 2.87
C ASP A 103 19.70 12.92 2.98
N VAL A 104 19.20 12.43 1.85
CA VAL A 104 18.29 11.29 1.74
C VAL A 104 19.07 9.96 1.77
N THR A 105 20.09 9.84 0.93
CA THR A 105 20.80 8.57 0.68
C THR A 105 21.99 8.35 1.63
N GLY A 106 22.61 9.42 2.10
CA GLY A 106 23.87 9.37 2.82
C GLY A 106 25.06 9.75 1.94
N PHE A 107 26.22 9.83 2.57
CA PHE A 107 27.47 10.27 1.94
C PHE A 107 28.68 9.72 2.69
N THR A 108 29.86 9.82 2.06
CA THR A 108 31.13 9.50 2.71
C THR A 108 31.80 10.79 3.20
N LEU A 109 32.27 10.76 4.45
CA LEU A 109 32.99 11.85 5.09
C LEU A 109 34.42 11.40 5.41
N PHE A 110 35.39 12.25 5.11
CA PHE A 110 36.78 12.03 5.58
C PHE A 110 36.93 12.45 7.05
N ASP A 111 37.18 11.48 7.90
CA ASP A 111 37.47 11.76 9.31
C ASP A 111 38.93 12.14 9.49
N MET A 112 39.18 13.39 9.83
CA MET A 112 40.53 13.93 10.04
C MET A 112 41.27 13.29 11.21
N LYS A 113 40.56 12.76 12.20
CA LYS A 113 41.16 12.12 13.38
C LYS A 113 41.66 10.73 13.09
N SER A 114 40.84 9.91 12.46
CA SER A 114 41.20 8.55 12.08
C SER A 114 41.91 8.47 10.72
N GLN A 115 41.95 9.55 9.94
CA GLN A 115 42.49 9.63 8.57
C GLN A 115 41.84 8.57 7.64
N THR A 116 40.57 8.28 7.86
CA THR A 116 39.78 7.29 7.09
C THR A 116 38.51 7.90 6.53
N PHE A 117 38.05 7.37 5.42
CA PHE A 117 36.74 7.68 4.93
C PHE A 117 35.69 6.87 5.71
N GLN A 118 34.70 7.56 6.26
CA GLN A 118 33.58 6.97 6.98
C GLN A 118 32.29 7.21 6.20
N MET A 119 31.59 6.14 5.90
CA MET A 119 30.28 6.22 5.28
C MET A 119 29.24 6.57 6.32
N ARG A 120 28.39 7.56 6.00
CA ARG A 120 27.23 7.94 6.78
C ARG A 120 25.98 7.56 6.03
N HIS A 121 25.23 6.61 6.57
CA HIS A 121 23.95 6.20 6.03
C HIS A 121 22.93 7.32 6.19
N GLY A 122 22.15 7.58 5.14
CA GLY A 122 21.01 8.48 5.20
C GLY A 122 19.78 7.82 5.83
N PRO A 123 18.72 8.58 6.08
CA PRO A 123 17.50 8.09 6.73
C PRO A 123 16.72 7.05 5.91
N VAL A 124 17.06 6.82 4.64
CA VAL A 124 16.46 5.74 3.82
C VAL A 124 16.84 4.33 4.31
N PHE A 125 17.93 4.17 5.10
CA PHE A 125 18.31 2.90 5.68
C PHE A 125 17.42 2.55 6.89
N THR A 126 16.17 2.23 6.59
CA THR A 126 15.12 1.96 7.58
C THR A 126 14.07 1.01 6.98
N ASN A 127 13.15 0.48 7.78
CA ASN A 127 12.05 -0.36 7.28
C ASN A 127 10.85 0.48 6.84
N LEU A 128 10.47 1.47 7.66
CA LEU A 128 9.42 2.42 7.30
C LEU A 128 9.98 3.85 7.25
N LEU A 129 9.90 4.44 6.08
CA LEU A 129 10.33 5.81 5.85
C LEU A 129 9.12 6.73 5.68
N LEU A 130 9.01 7.75 6.51
CA LEU A 130 8.11 8.87 6.27
C LEU A 130 8.87 9.97 5.51
N ALA A 131 8.50 10.18 4.25
CA ALA A 131 8.99 11.28 3.41
C ALA A 131 7.96 12.42 3.47
N ASP A 132 8.14 13.33 4.43
CA ASP A 132 7.15 14.35 4.74
C ASP A 132 7.29 15.56 3.80
N GLU A 133 6.17 15.98 3.18
CA GLU A 133 6.08 17.07 2.21
C GLU A 133 7.03 16.91 1.00
N ILE A 134 7.02 15.75 0.35
CA ILE A 134 7.93 15.40 -0.75
C ILE A 134 7.92 16.44 -1.89
N ASN A 135 6.79 17.13 -2.11
CA ASN A 135 6.64 18.15 -3.12
C ASN A 135 7.35 19.49 -2.80
N ARG A 136 7.96 19.66 -1.61
CA ARG A 136 8.74 20.86 -1.26
C ARG A 136 10.20 20.80 -1.68
N ALA A 137 10.75 19.61 -1.94
CA ALA A 137 12.14 19.49 -2.35
C ALA A 137 12.33 19.57 -3.87
N PRO A 138 13.52 19.96 -4.35
CA PRO A 138 13.84 19.99 -5.77
C PRO A 138 13.69 18.62 -6.43
N ALA A 139 13.43 18.61 -7.73
CA ALA A 139 13.21 17.40 -8.52
C ALA A 139 14.35 16.37 -8.41
N LYS A 140 15.61 16.82 -8.24
CA LYS A 140 16.77 15.92 -8.04
C LYS A 140 16.67 15.11 -6.75
N THR A 141 16.24 15.74 -5.66
CA THR A 141 16.10 15.10 -4.35
C THR A 141 14.89 14.17 -4.33
N GLN A 142 13.78 14.57 -4.97
CA GLN A 142 12.64 13.68 -5.20
C GLN A 142 13.05 12.43 -6.00
N ALA A 143 13.80 12.62 -7.10
CA ALA A 143 14.28 11.52 -7.94
C ALA A 143 15.15 10.53 -7.18
N ALA A 144 16.04 11.00 -6.29
CA ALA A 144 16.86 10.13 -5.46
C ALA A 144 16.03 9.22 -4.55
N LEU A 145 14.99 9.76 -3.86
CA LEU A 145 14.09 8.93 -3.08
C LEU A 145 13.33 7.92 -3.94
N LEU A 146 12.81 8.35 -5.09
CA LEU A 146 12.03 7.49 -5.98
C LEU A 146 12.87 6.38 -6.64
N GLU A 147 14.18 6.62 -6.84
CA GLU A 147 15.14 5.59 -7.25
C GLU A 147 15.32 4.55 -6.14
N VAL A 148 15.55 5.00 -4.91
CA VAL A 148 15.66 4.11 -3.73
C VAL A 148 14.40 3.26 -3.55
N MET A 149 13.22 3.83 -3.74
CA MET A 149 11.94 3.11 -3.66
C MET A 149 11.85 1.99 -4.71
N GLN A 150 12.34 2.23 -5.91
CA GLN A 150 12.25 1.27 -7.01
C GLN A 150 13.33 0.18 -6.93
N GLU A 151 14.58 0.59 -6.67
CA GLU A 151 15.73 -0.31 -6.73
C GLU A 151 16.01 -1.00 -5.39
N GLN A 152 15.41 -0.52 -4.28
CA GLN A 152 15.66 -0.97 -2.90
C GLN A 152 17.14 -1.04 -2.54
N GLN A 153 17.92 -0.14 -3.15
CA GLN A 153 19.34 0.03 -2.91
C GLN A 153 19.75 1.49 -3.08
N VAL A 154 20.89 1.83 -2.51
CA VAL A 154 21.51 3.15 -2.62
C VAL A 154 22.93 3.00 -3.12
N THR A 155 23.38 3.87 -4.02
CA THR A 155 24.78 3.92 -4.47
C THR A 155 25.46 5.11 -3.83
N ILE A 156 26.49 4.86 -2.99
CA ILE A 156 27.33 5.87 -2.35
C ILE A 156 28.76 5.63 -2.81
N ASP A 157 29.40 6.62 -3.45
CA ASP A 157 30.79 6.54 -3.94
C ASP A 157 31.08 5.26 -4.76
N GLY A 158 30.14 4.86 -5.59
CA GLY A 158 30.28 3.67 -6.45
C GLY A 158 29.99 2.33 -5.75
N GLN A 159 29.64 2.33 -4.45
CA GLN A 159 29.24 1.13 -3.72
C GLN A 159 27.70 1.06 -3.65
N SER A 160 27.13 -0.03 -4.16
CA SER A 160 25.68 -0.32 -4.04
C SER A 160 25.40 -1.00 -2.71
N LEU A 161 24.57 -0.36 -1.90
CA LEU A 161 24.13 -0.82 -0.59
C LEU A 161 22.65 -1.17 -0.65
N LYS A 162 22.29 -2.41 -0.38
CA LYS A 162 20.90 -2.85 -0.33
C LYS A 162 20.23 -2.39 0.95
N LEU A 163 18.95 -2.02 0.85
CA LEU A 163 18.13 -1.77 2.03
C LEU A 163 17.67 -3.09 2.65
N GLU A 164 17.47 -3.07 3.96
CA GLU A 164 16.95 -4.23 4.69
C GLU A 164 15.42 -4.31 4.52
N PRO A 165 14.90 -5.44 3.99
CA PRO A 165 13.46 -5.61 3.86
C PRO A 165 12.80 -5.95 5.23
N PRO A 166 11.50 -5.69 5.39
CA PRO A 166 10.64 -4.95 4.46
C PRO A 166 11.01 -3.47 4.40
N PHE A 167 10.97 -2.87 3.21
CA PHE A 167 11.15 -1.43 3.05
C PHE A 167 9.91 -0.81 2.42
N MET A 168 9.32 0.15 3.12
CA MET A 168 8.17 0.91 2.63
C MET A 168 8.34 2.39 2.88
N THR A 169 8.09 3.20 1.85
CA THR A 169 8.01 4.65 1.97
C THR A 169 6.55 5.09 2.00
N LEU A 170 6.23 5.94 2.98
CA LEU A 170 5.00 6.71 3.02
C LEU A 170 5.38 8.17 2.76
N ALA A 171 5.13 8.64 1.53
CA ALA A 171 5.39 10.02 1.17
C ALA A 171 4.14 10.86 1.44
N THR A 172 4.30 12.09 1.97
CA THR A 172 3.17 12.98 2.20
C THR A 172 3.20 14.16 1.22
N GLN A 173 1.99 14.60 0.84
CA GLN A 173 1.78 15.85 0.12
C GLN A 173 0.73 16.67 0.86
N ASN A 174 0.92 18.01 0.87
CA ASN A 174 -0.08 18.94 1.33
C ASN A 174 -0.75 19.57 0.09
N PRO A 175 -2.03 19.31 -0.17
CA PRO A 175 -2.70 19.82 -1.36
C PRO A 175 -2.95 21.35 -1.31
N ILE A 176 -2.89 21.95 -0.12
CA ILE A 176 -3.23 23.37 0.08
C ILE A 176 -2.04 24.28 -0.20
N GLU A 177 -0.83 23.83 0.10
CA GLU A 177 0.39 24.60 -0.11
C GLU A 177 0.87 24.44 -1.55
N GLN A 178 0.57 25.42 -2.40
CA GLN A 178 1.06 25.45 -3.79
C GLN A 178 2.29 26.33 -3.96
N GLU A 179 2.51 27.29 -3.08
CA GLU A 179 3.63 28.22 -3.17
C GLU A 179 4.95 27.56 -2.75
N GLY A 180 5.97 27.64 -3.59
CA GLY A 180 7.28 27.01 -3.31
C GLY A 180 7.29 25.48 -3.42
N THR A 181 6.35 24.85 -4.13
CA THR A 181 6.28 23.41 -4.33
C THR A 181 6.72 23.00 -5.74
N TYR A 182 7.25 21.78 -5.83
CA TYR A 182 7.62 21.11 -7.07
C TYR A 182 6.72 19.87 -7.22
N PRO A 183 5.65 19.95 -8.02
CA PRO A 183 4.75 18.81 -8.18
C PRO A 183 5.49 17.59 -8.74
N LEU A 184 5.12 16.42 -8.24
CA LEU A 184 5.65 15.16 -8.77
C LEU A 184 5.09 14.91 -10.17
N PRO A 185 5.95 14.66 -11.18
CA PRO A 185 5.50 14.22 -12.50
C PRO A 185 4.71 12.90 -12.43
N GLU A 186 3.82 12.67 -13.36
CA GLU A 186 2.94 11.48 -13.43
C GLU A 186 3.70 10.17 -13.40
N ALA A 187 4.83 10.08 -14.13
CA ALA A 187 5.68 8.90 -14.13
C ALA A 187 6.31 8.60 -12.75
N GLN A 188 6.41 9.61 -11.88
CA GLN A 188 6.88 9.48 -10.52
C GLN A 188 5.74 9.09 -9.57
N LEU A 189 4.56 9.68 -9.75
CA LEU A 189 3.35 9.30 -9.01
C LEU A 189 2.98 7.85 -9.23
N ASP A 190 3.15 7.31 -10.43
CA ASP A 190 2.84 5.91 -10.78
C ASP A 190 3.70 4.87 -10.02
N ARG A 191 4.76 5.30 -9.32
CA ARG A 191 5.58 4.41 -8.45
C ARG A 191 4.92 4.09 -7.11
N PHE A 192 3.97 4.93 -6.66
CA PHE A 192 3.16 4.64 -5.47
C PHE A 192 2.05 3.65 -5.82
N VAL A 193 1.90 2.61 -4.99
CA VAL A 193 0.85 1.60 -5.23
C VAL A 193 -0.54 2.18 -4.99
N MET A 194 -0.66 3.06 -4.01
CA MET A 194 -1.88 3.77 -3.64
C MET A 194 -1.62 5.25 -3.32
N LYS A 195 -2.63 6.09 -3.58
CA LYS A 195 -2.78 7.42 -2.97
C LYS A 195 -3.91 7.35 -1.95
N VAL A 196 -3.56 7.51 -0.67
CA VAL A 196 -4.46 7.45 0.46
C VAL A 196 -4.78 8.87 0.92
N ILE A 197 -6.05 9.20 1.02
CA ILE A 197 -6.51 10.50 1.50
C ILE A 197 -6.82 10.37 2.99
N ILE A 198 -6.21 11.25 3.79
CA ILE A 198 -6.48 11.38 5.21
C ILE A 198 -7.28 12.67 5.41
N ASP A 199 -8.51 12.51 5.87
CA ASP A 199 -9.39 13.62 6.22
C ASP A 199 -9.62 13.67 7.74
N TYR A 200 -10.38 14.66 8.22
CA TYR A 200 -10.76 14.72 9.62
C TYR A 200 -11.58 13.49 10.02
N PRO A 201 -11.33 12.93 11.21
CA PRO A 201 -12.18 11.89 11.75
C PRO A 201 -13.61 12.42 11.99
N ASP A 202 -14.55 11.54 12.24
CA ASP A 202 -15.88 11.94 12.68
C ASP A 202 -15.82 12.58 14.09
N GLN A 203 -16.89 13.28 14.48
CA GLN A 203 -16.94 14.02 15.73
C GLN A 203 -16.66 13.12 16.95
N ALA A 204 -17.17 11.89 16.99
CA ALA A 204 -17.00 11.01 18.11
C ALA A 204 -15.52 10.57 18.27
N SER A 205 -14.88 10.24 17.15
CA SER A 205 -13.45 9.90 17.09
C SER A 205 -12.56 11.10 17.43
N GLU A 206 -12.95 12.31 17.02
CA GLU A 206 -12.22 13.55 17.35
C GLU A 206 -12.31 13.84 18.86
N GLU A 207 -13.49 13.69 19.48
CA GLU A 207 -13.69 13.79 20.93
C GLU A 207 -12.84 12.77 21.70
N GLU A 208 -12.72 11.54 21.20
CA GLU A 208 -11.88 10.49 21.78
C GLU A 208 -10.39 10.87 21.73
N VAL A 209 -9.90 11.35 20.58
CA VAL A 209 -8.52 11.84 20.41
C VAL A 209 -8.22 12.96 21.41
N VAL A 210 -9.08 13.97 21.48
CA VAL A 210 -8.92 15.11 22.39
C VAL A 210 -8.94 14.63 23.85
N GLY A 211 -9.88 13.74 24.19
CA GLY A 211 -9.99 13.17 25.54
C GLY A 211 -8.72 12.42 25.97
N GLN A 212 -8.17 11.58 25.09
CA GLN A 212 -6.95 10.83 25.39
C GLN A 212 -5.70 11.70 25.55
N VAL A 213 -5.58 12.74 24.73
CA VAL A 213 -4.45 13.67 24.80
C VAL A 213 -4.50 14.56 26.04
N THR A 214 -5.72 14.99 26.44
CA THR A 214 -5.89 15.94 27.54
C THR A 214 -5.97 15.28 28.92
N GLN A 215 -6.45 14.02 29.00
CA GLN A 215 -6.59 13.31 30.29
C GLN A 215 -5.28 12.68 30.78
N LYS A 216 -4.35 12.35 29.90
CA LYS A 216 -3.03 11.84 30.30
C LYS A 216 -2.11 13.03 30.59
N ALA A 217 -1.64 13.12 31.84
CA ALA A 217 -0.77 14.18 32.39
C ALA A 217 0.59 14.37 31.68
N SER A 218 0.83 13.72 30.56
CA SER A 218 2.00 13.92 29.71
C SER A 218 1.59 14.73 28.49
N ALA A 219 1.91 16.02 28.50
CA ALA A 219 1.71 17.02 27.45
C ALA A 219 2.42 16.68 26.10
N LYS A 220 2.67 15.43 25.76
CA LYS A 220 3.43 15.01 24.57
C LYS A 220 2.58 14.44 23.42
N GLY A 221 1.28 14.69 23.41
CA GLY A 221 0.39 14.24 22.32
C GLY A 221 0.02 12.74 22.41
N LEU A 222 -0.56 12.21 21.33
CA LEU A 222 -0.86 10.78 21.18
C LEU A 222 0.44 9.97 21.28
N ASN A 223 0.42 8.88 22.06
CA ASN A 223 1.61 8.07 22.30
C ASN A 223 1.68 6.92 21.30
N ALA A 224 2.38 7.09 20.17
CA ALA A 224 2.64 6.01 19.22
C ALA A 224 3.38 4.80 19.82
N HIS A 225 4.01 4.97 20.98
CA HIS A 225 4.63 3.87 21.73
C HIS A 225 3.65 3.09 22.62
N ALA A 226 2.37 3.45 22.61
CA ALA A 226 1.33 2.67 23.29
C ALA A 226 0.94 1.39 22.54
N VAL A 227 1.31 1.28 21.26
CA VAL A 227 1.16 0.05 20.46
C VAL A 227 2.15 -1.01 20.95
N GLN A 228 1.67 -2.25 21.02
CA GLN A 228 2.52 -3.39 21.32
C GLN A 228 3.14 -3.95 20.03
N GLN A 229 4.37 -4.41 20.13
CA GLN A 229 4.96 -5.20 19.07
C GLN A 229 4.29 -6.58 19.04
N VAL A 230 3.66 -6.92 17.90
CA VAL A 230 2.92 -8.18 17.71
C VAL A 230 3.65 -9.15 16.81
N CYS A 231 4.67 -8.67 16.06
CA CYS A 231 5.48 -9.51 15.18
C CYS A 231 6.87 -8.89 14.94
N GLN A 232 7.65 -9.53 14.07
CA GLN A 232 8.97 -9.08 13.64
C GLN A 232 9.01 -8.76 12.14
N PRO A 233 10.02 -8.05 11.63
CA PRO A 233 10.17 -7.76 10.19
C PRO A 233 10.08 -9.02 9.30
N ASN A 234 10.61 -10.14 9.73
CA ASN A 234 10.55 -11.41 9.00
C ASN A 234 9.12 -11.95 8.88
N ASP A 235 8.24 -11.69 9.84
CA ASP A 235 6.84 -12.12 9.77
C ASP A 235 6.09 -11.30 8.73
N ILE A 236 6.43 -10.01 8.56
CA ILE A 236 5.90 -9.17 7.48
C ILE A 236 6.35 -9.71 6.12
N LEU A 237 7.62 -10.12 5.97
CA LEU A 237 8.11 -10.71 4.73
C LEU A 237 7.41 -12.04 4.41
N ALA A 238 7.14 -12.86 5.42
CA ALA A 238 6.37 -14.08 5.25
C ALA A 238 4.93 -13.78 4.78
N ALA A 239 4.28 -12.76 5.38
CA ALA A 239 2.95 -12.32 4.99
C ALA A 239 2.93 -11.72 3.57
N GLN A 240 3.95 -10.97 3.16
CA GLN A 240 4.10 -10.47 1.78
C GLN A 240 4.22 -11.63 0.78
N LYS A 241 4.98 -12.67 1.11
CA LYS A 241 5.09 -13.88 0.27
C LYS A 241 3.75 -14.60 0.15
N GLU A 242 3.05 -14.81 1.26
CA GLU A 242 1.71 -15.41 1.27
C GLU A 242 0.72 -14.57 0.46
N CYS A 243 0.76 -13.24 0.59
CA CYS A 243 -0.03 -12.31 -0.22
C CYS A 243 0.24 -12.47 -1.73
N ALA A 244 1.49 -12.61 -2.13
CA ALA A 244 1.85 -12.82 -3.53
C ALA A 244 1.30 -14.14 -4.11
N GLU A 245 1.16 -15.17 -3.28
CA GLU A 245 0.63 -16.49 -3.64
C GLU A 245 -0.91 -16.54 -3.73
N ILE A 246 -1.64 -15.52 -3.25
CA ILE A 246 -3.09 -15.42 -3.40
C ILE A 246 -3.47 -15.52 -4.88
N SER A 247 -4.44 -16.38 -5.18
CA SER A 247 -4.87 -16.64 -6.56
C SER A 247 -5.71 -15.49 -7.12
N ALA A 248 -5.44 -15.12 -8.38
CA ALA A 248 -6.29 -14.22 -9.17
C ALA A 248 -6.63 -14.92 -10.48
N VAL A 249 -7.90 -15.31 -10.65
CA VAL A 249 -8.36 -15.99 -11.88
C VAL A 249 -8.31 -15.04 -13.09
N PRO A 250 -8.17 -15.58 -14.32
CA PRO A 250 -8.02 -14.73 -15.53
C PRO A 250 -9.15 -13.71 -15.71
N GLU A 251 -10.36 -14.02 -15.28
CA GLU A 251 -11.53 -13.14 -15.35
C GLU A 251 -11.35 -11.90 -14.48
N VAL A 252 -10.82 -12.06 -13.26
CA VAL A 252 -10.52 -10.94 -12.35
C VAL A 252 -9.36 -10.11 -12.87
N VAL A 253 -8.32 -10.74 -13.44
CA VAL A 253 -7.22 -10.03 -14.10
C VAL A 253 -7.73 -9.21 -15.28
N ARG A 254 -8.61 -9.79 -16.10
CA ARG A 254 -9.25 -9.09 -17.23
C ARG A 254 -10.10 -7.91 -16.74
N TYR A 255 -10.82 -8.07 -15.65
CA TYR A 255 -11.62 -6.99 -15.03
C TYR A 255 -10.74 -5.81 -14.61
N ALA A 256 -9.62 -6.05 -13.92
CA ALA A 256 -8.68 -5.00 -13.55
C ALA A 256 -8.09 -4.28 -14.79
N VAL A 257 -7.77 -5.03 -15.85
CA VAL A 257 -7.30 -4.44 -17.12
C VAL A 257 -8.40 -3.61 -17.78
N ASN A 258 -9.63 -4.11 -17.81
CA ASN A 258 -10.77 -3.40 -18.41
C ASN A 258 -11.07 -2.09 -17.68
N ILE A 259 -10.96 -2.05 -16.34
CA ILE A 259 -11.08 -0.80 -15.57
C ILE A 259 -10.02 0.21 -16.04
N CYS A 260 -8.75 -0.18 -16.10
CA CYS A 260 -7.68 0.71 -16.56
C CYS A 260 -7.89 1.16 -18.03
N ARG A 261 -8.36 0.28 -18.92
CA ARG A 261 -8.68 0.63 -20.30
C ARG A 261 -9.85 1.63 -20.36
N ALA A 262 -10.90 1.41 -19.59
CA ALA A 262 -12.04 2.31 -19.52
C ALA A 262 -11.65 3.73 -19.11
N THR A 263 -10.61 3.89 -18.25
CA THR A 263 -10.09 5.23 -17.93
C THR A 263 -9.44 5.94 -19.12
N ARG A 264 -8.87 5.19 -20.10
CA ARG A 264 -8.24 5.76 -21.30
C ARG A 264 -9.25 6.12 -22.38
N ASP A 265 -10.35 5.38 -22.42
CA ASP A 265 -11.39 5.52 -23.45
C ASP A 265 -12.52 6.45 -22.97
N SER A 266 -12.49 6.91 -21.71
CA SER A 266 -13.54 7.76 -21.12
C SER A 266 -13.41 9.20 -21.59
N GLN A 267 -14.53 9.77 -22.05
CA GLN A 267 -14.64 11.20 -22.34
C GLN A 267 -14.45 12.01 -21.05
N GLY A 268 -13.62 13.04 -21.10
CA GLY A 268 -13.32 13.88 -19.94
C GLY A 268 -12.11 13.41 -19.10
N ILE A 269 -11.42 12.36 -19.54
CA ILE A 269 -10.12 11.96 -19.02
C ILE A 269 -9.04 12.35 -20.05
N SER A 270 -8.08 13.19 -19.62
CA SER A 270 -6.93 13.59 -20.45
C SER A 270 -5.78 12.58 -20.38
N LEU A 271 -5.63 11.92 -19.22
CA LEU A 271 -4.67 10.85 -19.02
C LEU A 271 -5.33 9.70 -18.25
N GLY A 272 -5.36 8.51 -18.85
CA GLY A 272 -5.87 7.29 -18.20
C GLY A 272 -4.75 6.42 -17.63
N ALA A 273 -5.11 5.48 -16.76
CA ALA A 273 -4.18 4.62 -16.06
C ALA A 273 -3.42 3.65 -16.99
N GLY A 274 -2.12 3.49 -16.76
CA GLY A 274 -1.24 2.55 -17.47
C GLY A 274 -1.38 1.10 -16.96
N THR A 275 -0.58 0.20 -17.54
CA THR A 275 -0.53 -1.23 -17.15
C THR A 275 -0.12 -1.39 -15.68
N ARG A 276 0.73 -0.50 -15.13
CA ARG A 276 1.11 -0.51 -13.71
C ARG A 276 -0.10 -0.32 -12.80
N GLY A 277 -1.12 0.46 -13.22
CA GLY A 277 -2.39 0.56 -12.52
C GLY A 277 -3.10 -0.78 -12.38
N ALA A 278 -3.20 -1.57 -13.47
CA ALA A 278 -3.81 -2.90 -13.42
C ALA A 278 -3.01 -3.88 -12.54
N ILE A 279 -1.68 -3.83 -12.58
CA ILE A 279 -0.81 -4.62 -11.69
C ILE A 279 -1.08 -4.25 -10.23
N SER A 280 -1.11 -2.95 -9.91
CA SER A 280 -1.39 -2.47 -8.55
C SER A 280 -2.78 -2.87 -8.07
N LEU A 281 -3.81 -2.86 -8.94
CA LEU A 281 -5.16 -3.33 -8.61
C LEU A 281 -5.14 -4.80 -8.16
N ILE A 282 -4.43 -5.66 -8.88
CA ILE A 282 -4.31 -7.08 -8.53
C ILE A 282 -3.50 -7.25 -7.23
N GLN A 283 -2.39 -6.53 -7.06
CA GLN A 283 -1.57 -6.63 -5.85
C GLN A 283 -2.35 -6.22 -4.61
N ILE A 284 -3.08 -5.10 -4.67
CA ILE A 284 -3.91 -4.65 -3.55
C ILE A 284 -5.13 -5.54 -3.36
N GLY A 285 -5.75 -6.05 -4.45
CA GLY A 285 -6.82 -7.03 -4.37
C GLY A 285 -6.38 -8.30 -3.63
N LYS A 286 -5.17 -8.79 -3.89
CA LYS A 286 -4.56 -9.91 -3.15
C LYS A 286 -4.38 -9.59 -1.67
N ALA A 287 -3.91 -8.38 -1.34
CA ALA A 287 -3.76 -7.95 0.05
C ALA A 287 -5.12 -7.89 0.77
N TYR A 288 -6.17 -7.37 0.15
CA TYR A 288 -7.51 -7.36 0.73
C TYR A 288 -8.09 -8.77 0.90
N ALA A 289 -7.87 -9.66 -0.06
CA ALA A 289 -8.25 -11.06 0.05
C ALA A 289 -7.56 -11.74 1.24
N LEU A 290 -6.24 -11.56 1.39
CA LEU A 290 -5.46 -12.08 2.52
C LEU A 290 -5.96 -11.53 3.86
N MET A 291 -6.14 -10.22 3.98
CA MET A 291 -6.66 -9.57 5.20
C MET A 291 -8.05 -10.10 5.58
N SER A 292 -8.84 -10.52 4.59
CA SER A 292 -10.16 -11.15 4.77
C SER A 292 -10.09 -12.66 4.99
N GLY A 293 -8.88 -13.26 5.05
CA GLY A 293 -8.69 -14.70 5.24
C GLY A 293 -9.02 -15.56 4.02
N ARG A 294 -9.07 -14.98 2.80
CA ARG A 294 -9.35 -15.69 1.56
C ARG A 294 -8.07 -15.97 0.78
N SER A 295 -8.04 -17.09 0.07
CA SER A 295 -6.93 -17.51 -0.80
C SER A 295 -7.09 -17.09 -2.27
N PHE A 296 -8.13 -16.31 -2.59
CA PHE A 296 -8.42 -15.84 -3.94
C PHE A 296 -8.99 -14.41 -3.92
N VAL A 297 -8.72 -13.70 -5.00
CA VAL A 297 -9.20 -12.32 -5.23
C VAL A 297 -10.59 -12.36 -5.85
N THR A 298 -11.49 -11.50 -5.34
CA THR A 298 -12.82 -11.29 -5.90
C THR A 298 -12.90 -9.98 -6.72
N PRO A 299 -13.90 -9.81 -7.59
CA PRO A 299 -14.14 -8.53 -8.26
C PRO A 299 -14.37 -7.37 -7.28
N ASP A 300 -14.95 -7.63 -6.11
CA ASP A 300 -15.19 -6.61 -5.08
C ASP A 300 -13.89 -6.11 -4.46
N ASP A 301 -12.85 -6.96 -4.33
CA ASP A 301 -11.52 -6.53 -3.89
C ASP A 301 -10.91 -5.55 -4.89
N ILE A 302 -11.03 -5.83 -6.19
CA ILE A 302 -10.55 -4.96 -7.26
C ILE A 302 -11.32 -3.63 -7.25
N LYS A 303 -12.65 -3.69 -7.07
CA LYS A 303 -13.50 -2.49 -7.00
C LYS A 303 -13.12 -1.62 -5.80
N SER A 304 -12.92 -2.22 -4.64
CA SER A 304 -12.48 -1.52 -3.41
C SER A 304 -11.09 -0.90 -3.55
N ALA A 305 -10.18 -1.57 -4.27
CA ALA A 305 -8.85 -1.06 -4.56
C ALA A 305 -8.84 0.06 -5.61
N SER A 306 -9.87 0.15 -6.48
CA SER A 306 -9.81 0.97 -7.69
C SER A 306 -9.60 2.45 -7.40
N LEU A 307 -10.35 3.03 -6.48
CA LEU A 307 -10.26 4.45 -6.20
C LEU A 307 -8.87 4.85 -5.66
N PRO A 308 -8.34 4.29 -4.57
CA PRO A 308 -7.02 4.67 -4.05
C PRO A 308 -5.86 4.31 -4.98
N VAL A 309 -6.01 3.30 -5.84
CA VAL A 309 -5.00 2.91 -6.82
C VAL A 309 -5.01 3.82 -8.05
N LEU A 310 -6.17 4.32 -8.49
CA LEU A 310 -6.29 5.01 -9.78
C LEU A 310 -6.30 6.54 -9.66
N ARG A 311 -6.70 7.13 -8.52
CA ARG A 311 -6.88 8.58 -8.38
C ARG A 311 -5.63 9.43 -8.64
N HIS A 312 -4.44 8.86 -8.54
CA HIS A 312 -3.17 9.52 -8.84
C HIS A 312 -2.57 9.12 -10.19
N ARG A 313 -3.27 8.26 -10.94
CA ARG A 313 -2.89 7.75 -12.25
C ARG A 313 -3.79 8.23 -13.39
N VAL A 314 -4.86 8.94 -13.02
CA VAL A 314 -5.87 9.45 -13.95
C VAL A 314 -5.95 10.96 -13.80
N GLN A 315 -6.06 11.68 -14.90
CA GLN A 315 -6.25 13.14 -14.91
C GLN A 315 -7.52 13.51 -15.67
N LEU A 316 -8.26 14.44 -15.10
CA LEU A 316 -9.41 15.03 -15.77
C LEU A 316 -8.97 15.91 -16.95
N ALA A 317 -9.80 15.97 -17.98
CA ALA A 317 -9.68 17.00 -19.00
C ALA A 317 -9.83 18.40 -18.36
N PRO A 318 -9.11 19.42 -18.87
CA PRO A 318 -9.13 20.77 -18.28
C PRO A 318 -10.53 21.33 -18.09
N GLU A 319 -11.44 21.05 -19.00
CA GLU A 319 -12.84 21.53 -18.96
C GLU A 319 -13.59 21.00 -17.74
N LEU A 320 -13.39 19.72 -17.39
CA LEU A 320 -14.01 19.08 -16.24
C LEU A 320 -13.33 19.51 -14.92
N ALA A 321 -12.02 19.68 -14.93
CA ALA A 321 -11.29 20.19 -13.78
C ALA A 321 -11.74 21.63 -13.43
N ILE A 322 -11.91 22.50 -14.43
CA ILE A 322 -12.39 23.87 -14.26
C ILE A 322 -13.84 23.92 -13.78
N SER A 323 -14.69 22.96 -14.21
CA SER A 323 -16.08 22.85 -13.75
C SER A 323 -16.22 22.37 -12.30
N GLY A 324 -15.10 22.02 -11.64
CA GLY A 324 -15.06 21.55 -10.25
C GLY A 324 -15.40 20.08 -10.07
N GLN A 325 -15.36 19.28 -11.14
CA GLN A 325 -15.58 17.83 -11.03
C GLN A 325 -14.43 17.20 -10.22
N ASN A 326 -14.79 16.33 -9.26
CA ASN A 326 -13.83 15.58 -8.48
C ASN A 326 -13.32 14.36 -9.28
N ILE A 327 -12.00 14.11 -9.22
CA ILE A 327 -11.38 12.95 -9.84
C ILE A 327 -11.91 11.64 -9.27
N ASP A 328 -12.22 11.59 -7.99
CA ASP A 328 -12.75 10.39 -7.32
C ASP A 328 -14.13 10.01 -7.86
N ASP A 329 -15.00 11.00 -8.10
CA ASP A 329 -16.33 10.77 -8.69
C ASP A 329 -16.22 10.27 -10.14
N ALA A 330 -15.28 10.83 -10.91
CA ALA A 330 -15.04 10.39 -12.28
C ALA A 330 -14.53 8.94 -12.33
N VAL A 331 -13.53 8.60 -11.50
CA VAL A 331 -13.00 7.23 -11.39
C VAL A 331 -14.08 6.27 -10.90
N ALA A 332 -14.87 6.63 -9.88
CA ALA A 332 -15.97 5.79 -9.38
C ALA A 332 -17.01 5.53 -10.45
N GLY A 333 -17.39 6.55 -11.26
CA GLY A 333 -18.28 6.40 -12.40
C GLY A 333 -17.76 5.42 -13.45
N ILE A 334 -16.46 5.53 -13.79
CA ILE A 334 -15.81 4.62 -14.75
C ILE A 334 -15.80 3.19 -14.22
N VAL A 335 -15.39 2.97 -12.96
CA VAL A 335 -15.35 1.64 -12.33
C VAL A 335 -16.74 0.98 -12.32
N ASN A 336 -17.77 1.76 -12.03
CA ASN A 336 -19.16 1.26 -12.02
C ASN A 336 -19.70 0.94 -13.42
N SER A 337 -19.16 1.53 -14.48
CA SER A 337 -19.54 1.25 -15.87
C SER A 337 -18.96 -0.06 -16.42
N VAL A 338 -17.91 -0.59 -15.80
CA VAL A 338 -17.26 -1.84 -16.23
C VAL A 338 -17.94 -3.04 -15.58
N GLU A 339 -18.44 -3.95 -16.40
CA GLU A 339 -19.13 -5.15 -15.92
C GLU A 339 -18.16 -6.05 -15.11
N ALA A 340 -18.56 -6.36 -13.88
CA ALA A 340 -17.80 -7.27 -13.03
C ALA A 340 -18.07 -8.74 -13.45
N PRO A 341 -17.02 -9.59 -13.52
CA PRO A 341 -17.22 -11.00 -13.83
C PRO A 341 -17.98 -11.71 -12.70
N ARG A 342 -18.77 -12.72 -13.06
CA ARG A 342 -19.37 -13.66 -12.11
C ARG A 342 -18.36 -14.79 -11.89
N VAL A 343 -17.72 -14.79 -10.73
CA VAL A 343 -16.74 -15.81 -10.30
C VAL A 343 -17.18 -16.47 -9.02
#